data_769bc2e3435c9f780ab83547976ccae7
#
_entry.id   769bc2e3435c9f780ab83547976ccae7
#
_cell.length_a   1.000
_cell.length_b   1.000
_cell.length_c   1.000
_cell.angle_alpha   90.00
_cell.angle_beta   90.00
_cell.angle_gamma   90.00
#
_symmetry.space_group_name_H-M   'P 1'
#
loop_
_entity.id
_entity.type
_entity.pdbx_description
1 polymer ?
#
loop_
_entity_poly.entity_id
_entity_poly.type
_entity_poly.pdbx_seq_one_letter_code
_entity_poly.pdbx_strand_id
1 'polypeptide(L)'
;MSRIGNKPITIPAGVEVTLDGNVITVKGPKGTLTKELHKNMEVSVNGAEITVKRPNDEALNRSLHGLTRTLINNMIEGVEKQFSRTLEVNGVGYRAQLKGKKLVMNLGYSHPVEMDAPEGITFEVPNPNTIIIKGVDKEVVGQTAAVVRTKRPPEVYRGKGIKYAEEHIRRKEGKAGKK
;
A
#
# COMPACT_ATOMS: atom_id res chain seq x y z
N MET A 1 3.33 16.93 -22.54
CA MET A 1 2.76 17.46 -21.27
C MET A 1 2.40 16.31 -20.33
N SER A 2 2.63 16.45 -19.01
CA SER A 2 2.20 15.42 -18.01
C SER A 2 0.79 15.76 -17.54
N ARG A 3 -0.21 14.98 -17.93
CA ARG A 3 -1.60 15.17 -17.47
C ARG A 3 -1.74 15.02 -15.94
N ILE A 4 -0.96 14.13 -15.34
CA ILE A 4 -0.98 13.88 -13.90
C ILE A 4 -0.23 14.97 -13.13
N GLY A 5 0.99 15.32 -13.55
CA GLY A 5 1.82 16.30 -12.87
C GLY A 5 1.20 17.70 -12.80
N ASN A 6 0.50 18.12 -13.85
CA ASN A 6 -0.14 19.44 -13.91
C ASN A 6 -1.45 19.54 -13.11
N LYS A 7 -1.99 18.43 -12.64
CA LYS A 7 -3.23 18.44 -11.88
C LYS A 7 -2.97 18.93 -10.45
N PRO A 8 -3.56 20.03 -9.99
CA PRO A 8 -3.43 20.50 -8.62
C PRO A 8 -3.91 19.45 -7.64
N ILE A 9 -3.37 19.50 -6.42
CA ILE A 9 -3.77 18.62 -5.32
C ILE A 9 -4.52 19.48 -4.32
N THR A 10 -5.76 19.13 -4.03
CA THR A 10 -6.56 19.80 -3.00
C THR A 10 -6.21 19.26 -1.63
N ILE A 11 -5.98 20.16 -0.68
CA ILE A 11 -5.76 19.83 0.74
C ILE A 11 -7.14 19.75 1.40
N PRO A 12 -7.59 18.59 1.90
CA PRO A 12 -8.87 18.48 2.59
C PRO A 12 -8.83 19.16 3.96
N ALA A 13 -9.99 19.54 4.48
CA ALA A 13 -10.11 20.12 5.81
C ALA A 13 -9.56 19.15 6.88
N GLY A 14 -8.74 19.67 7.79
CA GLY A 14 -8.10 18.87 8.84
C GLY A 14 -6.75 18.24 8.47
N VAL A 15 -6.23 18.53 7.28
CA VAL A 15 -4.86 18.16 6.86
C VAL A 15 -4.00 19.41 6.81
N GLU A 16 -2.87 19.37 7.50
CA GLU A 16 -1.83 20.40 7.47
C GLU A 16 -0.64 19.93 6.62
N VAL A 17 -0.17 20.81 5.75
CA VAL A 17 0.99 20.53 4.90
C VAL A 17 2.05 21.59 5.15
N THR A 18 3.23 21.15 5.54
CA THR A 18 4.41 22.01 5.71
C THR A 18 5.49 21.56 4.74
N LEU A 19 6.17 22.54 4.14
CA LEU A 19 7.27 22.33 3.23
C LEU A 19 8.51 23.04 3.79
N ASP A 20 9.58 22.29 4.00
CA ASP A 20 10.89 22.78 4.41
C ASP A 20 11.93 22.37 3.38
N GLY A 21 12.26 23.27 2.48
CA GLY A 21 13.09 22.99 1.31
C GLY A 21 12.48 21.88 0.44
N ASN A 22 13.13 20.72 0.40
CA ASN A 22 12.66 19.55 -0.35
C ASN A 22 11.92 18.52 0.52
N VAL A 23 11.77 18.77 1.81
CA VAL A 23 11.08 17.86 2.73
C VAL A 23 9.64 18.33 2.91
N ILE A 24 8.71 17.47 2.54
CA ILE A 24 7.28 17.69 2.77
C ILE A 24 6.81 16.89 3.98
N THR A 25 6.12 17.55 4.89
CA THR A 25 5.46 16.92 6.03
C THR A 25 3.96 17.15 5.94
N VAL A 26 3.22 16.06 5.96
CA VAL A 26 1.74 16.07 5.90
C VAL A 26 1.21 15.50 7.19
N LYS A 27 0.43 16.29 7.92
CA LYS A 27 -0.19 15.91 9.18
C LYS A 27 -1.71 15.89 9.04
N GLY A 28 -2.35 14.82 9.48
CA GLY A 28 -3.79 14.65 9.43
C GLY A 28 -4.34 13.84 10.60
N PRO A 29 -5.64 13.56 10.61
CA PRO A 29 -6.32 12.89 11.72
C PRO A 29 -5.85 11.45 11.96
N LYS A 30 -5.24 10.80 10.96
CA LYS A 30 -4.79 9.42 11.05
C LYS A 30 -3.29 9.26 11.30
N GLY A 31 -2.53 10.35 11.20
CA GLY A 31 -1.09 10.33 11.46
C GLY A 31 -0.34 11.43 10.73
N THR A 32 0.97 11.35 10.79
CA THR A 32 1.89 12.28 10.14
C THR A 32 2.84 11.50 9.24
N LEU A 33 3.05 11.98 8.04
CA LEU A 33 4.02 11.46 7.10
C LEU A 33 5.01 12.55 6.71
N THR A 34 6.29 12.19 6.63
CA THR A 34 7.36 13.07 6.15
C THR A 34 8.10 12.35 5.03
N LYS A 35 8.34 13.06 3.92
CA LYS A 35 9.06 12.50 2.77
C LYS A 35 9.94 13.56 2.12
N GLU A 36 11.15 13.17 1.76
CA GLU A 36 12.04 13.99 0.95
C GLU A 36 11.66 13.86 -0.53
N LEU A 37 11.43 15.00 -1.18
CA LEU A 37 11.12 15.10 -2.59
C LEU A 37 12.38 15.32 -3.42
N HIS A 38 12.31 14.96 -4.70
CA HIS A 38 13.46 15.15 -5.59
C HIS A 38 13.76 16.64 -5.80
N LYS A 39 15.04 17.02 -5.68
CA LYS A 39 15.54 18.41 -5.74
C LYS A 39 15.14 19.18 -6.99
N ASN A 40 14.93 18.50 -8.11
CA ASN A 40 14.54 19.13 -9.37
C ASN A 40 13.07 19.55 -9.42
N MET A 41 12.27 19.16 -8.44
CA MET A 41 10.83 19.48 -8.45
C MET A 41 10.56 20.65 -7.52
N GLU A 42 9.91 21.68 -8.06
CA GLU A 42 9.44 22.84 -7.31
C GLU A 42 8.00 22.57 -6.85
N VAL A 43 7.81 22.53 -5.55
CA VAL A 43 6.50 22.36 -4.93
C VAL A 43 6.07 23.66 -4.29
N SER A 44 4.87 24.13 -4.60
CA SER A 44 4.30 25.33 -4.00
C SER A 44 2.96 25.01 -3.37
N VAL A 45 2.76 25.48 -2.14
CA VAL A 45 1.52 25.35 -1.38
C VAL A 45 0.83 26.71 -1.38
N ASN A 46 -0.32 26.80 -2.03
CA ASN A 46 -1.13 28.02 -2.18
C ASN A 46 -2.49 27.81 -1.50
N GLY A 47 -2.56 28.15 -0.21
CA GLY A 47 -3.79 27.97 0.57
C GLY A 47 -4.21 26.50 0.65
N ALA A 48 -5.32 26.14 0.00
CA ALA A 48 -5.85 24.78 -0.01
C ALA A 48 -5.39 23.92 -1.20
N GLU A 49 -4.43 24.38 -1.99
CA GLU A 49 -3.95 23.66 -3.16
C GLU A 49 -2.43 23.55 -3.19
N ILE A 50 -1.94 22.39 -3.64
CA ILE A 50 -0.53 22.14 -3.89
C ILE A 50 -0.31 22.00 -5.40
N THR A 51 0.67 22.69 -5.92
CA THR A 51 1.11 22.57 -7.30
C THR A 51 2.55 22.14 -7.37
N VAL A 52 2.84 21.26 -8.33
CA VAL A 52 4.19 20.75 -8.59
C VAL A 52 4.64 21.27 -9.96
N LYS A 53 5.81 21.89 -10.03
CA LYS A 53 6.41 22.37 -11.28
C LYS A 53 7.72 21.64 -11.56
N ARG A 54 8.06 21.51 -12.83
CA ARG A 54 9.34 20.98 -13.28
C ARG A 54 10.17 22.07 -13.97
N PRO A 55 11.51 22.02 -13.91
CA PRO A 55 12.37 23.08 -14.47
C PRO A 55 12.42 23.05 -16.00
N ASN A 56 12.33 21.84 -16.61
CA ASN A 56 12.40 21.63 -18.06
C ASN A 56 11.64 20.38 -18.50
N ASP A 57 11.65 20.11 -19.81
CA ASP A 57 10.96 18.99 -20.45
C ASP A 57 11.84 17.74 -20.70
N GLU A 58 12.97 17.65 -20.02
CA GLU A 58 13.80 16.44 -20.05
C GLU A 58 13.03 15.18 -19.59
N ALA A 59 13.42 14.03 -20.13
CA ALA A 59 12.73 12.78 -19.87
C ALA A 59 12.65 12.44 -18.37
N LEU A 60 13.74 12.68 -17.62
CA LEU A 60 13.79 12.50 -16.17
C LEU A 60 12.81 13.42 -15.45
N ASN A 61 12.83 14.72 -15.74
CA ASN A 61 11.96 15.69 -15.08
C ASN A 61 10.48 15.50 -15.41
N ARG A 62 10.16 15.01 -16.60
CA ARG A 62 8.78 14.61 -16.96
C ARG A 62 8.30 13.41 -16.15
N SER A 63 9.16 12.41 -15.91
CA SER A 63 8.81 11.25 -15.09
C SER A 63 8.65 11.62 -13.61
N LEU A 64 9.59 12.39 -13.07
CA LEU A 64 9.58 12.87 -11.68
C LEU A 64 8.38 13.78 -11.38
N HIS A 65 7.93 14.59 -12.33
CA HIS A 65 6.79 15.48 -12.16
C HIS A 65 5.51 14.73 -11.78
N GLY A 66 5.15 13.70 -12.55
CA GLY A 66 4.00 12.86 -12.25
C GLY A 66 4.17 12.02 -10.98
N LEU A 67 5.38 11.51 -10.74
CA LEU A 67 5.70 10.74 -9.54
C LEU A 67 5.56 11.58 -8.28
N THR A 68 6.21 12.75 -8.22
CA THR A 68 6.15 13.66 -7.06
C THR A 68 4.72 14.06 -6.73
N ARG A 69 3.95 14.45 -7.74
CA ARG A 69 2.53 14.77 -7.57
C ARG A 69 1.75 13.60 -6.95
N THR A 70 1.99 12.38 -7.45
CA THR A 70 1.29 11.19 -6.96
C THR A 70 1.70 10.83 -5.53
N LEU A 71 2.99 10.96 -5.19
CA LEU A 71 3.49 10.74 -3.83
C LEU A 71 2.82 11.69 -2.83
N ILE A 72 2.78 12.99 -3.13
CA ILE A 72 2.13 13.99 -2.27
C ILE A 72 0.63 13.67 -2.12
N ASN A 73 -0.06 13.35 -3.21
CA ASN A 73 -1.47 12.99 -3.15
C ASN A 73 -1.72 11.75 -2.29
N ASN A 74 -0.87 10.72 -2.40
CA ASN A 74 -0.97 9.54 -1.57
C ASN A 74 -0.73 9.85 -0.09
N MET A 75 0.21 10.77 0.25
CA MET A 75 0.43 11.18 1.62
C MET A 75 -0.82 11.86 2.20
N ILE A 76 -1.44 12.78 1.47
CA ILE A 76 -2.66 13.49 1.90
C ILE A 76 -3.82 12.50 2.10
N GLU A 77 -4.07 11.63 1.12
CA GLU A 77 -5.12 10.60 1.21
C GLU A 77 -4.88 9.63 2.39
N GLY A 78 -3.61 9.24 2.60
CA GLY A 78 -3.24 8.33 3.68
C GLY A 78 -3.45 8.93 5.08
N VAL A 79 -3.09 10.19 5.30
CA VAL A 79 -3.28 10.84 6.61
C VAL A 79 -4.75 11.21 6.86
N GLU A 80 -5.56 11.35 5.81
CA GLU A 80 -7.00 11.60 5.91
C GLU A 80 -7.79 10.32 6.21
N LYS A 81 -7.64 9.28 5.37
CA LYS A 81 -8.53 8.09 5.33
C LYS A 81 -7.84 6.78 5.70
N GLN A 82 -6.52 6.72 5.68
CA GLN A 82 -5.71 5.51 5.67
C GLN A 82 -5.90 4.65 4.41
N PHE A 83 -4.86 3.87 4.08
CA PHE A 83 -4.94 2.84 3.06
C PHE A 83 -5.22 1.48 3.70
N SER A 84 -5.94 0.65 2.98
CA SER A 84 -6.21 -0.73 3.37
C SER A 84 -5.95 -1.68 2.20
N ARG A 85 -5.41 -2.85 2.51
CA ARG A 85 -5.29 -3.97 1.58
C ARG A 85 -5.87 -5.22 2.22
N THR A 86 -6.76 -5.88 1.50
CA THR A 86 -7.42 -7.11 1.95
C THR A 86 -6.79 -8.30 1.25
N LEU A 87 -6.42 -9.30 2.04
CA LEU A 87 -5.91 -10.58 1.58
C LEU A 87 -6.88 -11.70 2.00
N GLU A 88 -7.04 -12.69 1.13
CA GLU A 88 -7.81 -13.89 1.38
C GLU A 88 -6.88 -15.09 1.57
N VAL A 89 -7.15 -15.86 2.60
CA VAL A 89 -6.41 -17.09 2.93
C VAL A 89 -7.29 -18.28 2.50
N ASN A 90 -6.90 -18.95 1.42
CA ASN A 90 -7.64 -20.06 0.84
C ASN A 90 -6.91 -21.38 1.09
N GLY A 91 -7.63 -22.38 1.56
CA GLY A 91 -7.12 -23.74 1.76
C GLY A 91 -7.72 -24.43 2.97
N VAL A 92 -7.93 -25.74 2.89
CA VAL A 92 -8.41 -26.54 4.02
C VAL A 92 -7.37 -26.50 5.14
N GLY A 93 -7.81 -26.08 6.34
CA GLY A 93 -6.95 -25.92 7.51
C GLY A 93 -6.07 -24.67 7.52
N TYR A 94 -6.12 -23.84 6.47
CA TYR A 94 -5.44 -22.55 6.46
C TYR A 94 -6.25 -21.54 7.26
N ARG A 95 -5.61 -20.81 8.14
CA ARG A 95 -6.25 -19.79 8.98
C ARG A 95 -5.26 -18.74 9.43
N ALA A 96 -5.74 -17.53 9.60
CA ALA A 96 -5.03 -16.42 10.21
C ALA A 96 -5.69 -16.04 11.55
N GLN A 97 -4.91 -15.56 12.48
CA GLN A 97 -5.37 -15.01 13.75
C GLN A 97 -4.42 -13.91 14.23
N LEU A 98 -4.91 -13.01 15.04
CA LEU A 98 -4.10 -12.00 15.70
C LEU A 98 -3.77 -12.47 17.13
N LYS A 99 -2.49 -12.33 17.52
CA LYS A 99 -2.01 -12.45 18.91
C LYS A 99 -1.39 -11.12 19.31
N GLY A 100 -2.18 -10.24 19.90
CA GLY A 100 -1.77 -8.86 20.15
C GLY A 100 -1.51 -8.12 18.83
N LYS A 101 -0.29 -7.68 18.58
CA LYS A 101 0.12 -7.02 17.32
C LYS A 101 0.71 -8.00 16.29
N LYS A 102 0.87 -9.28 16.64
CA LYS A 102 1.40 -10.30 15.74
C LYS A 102 0.31 -10.97 14.92
N LEU A 103 0.56 -11.07 13.62
CA LEU A 103 -0.22 -11.91 12.72
C LEU A 103 0.35 -13.32 12.76
N VAL A 104 -0.46 -14.29 13.14
CA VAL A 104 -0.12 -15.72 13.20
C VAL A 104 -0.93 -16.46 12.17
N MET A 105 -0.27 -17.16 11.26
CA MET A 105 -0.90 -17.84 10.14
C MET A 105 -0.53 -19.33 10.12
N ASN A 106 -1.54 -20.18 10.06
CA ASN A 106 -1.37 -21.60 9.76
C ASN A 106 -1.58 -21.81 8.26
N LEU A 107 -0.52 -22.12 7.54
CA LEU A 107 -0.50 -22.19 6.07
C LEU A 107 -0.08 -23.56 5.54
N GLY A 108 -0.33 -24.63 6.34
CA GLY A 108 0.04 -26.00 5.97
C GLY A 108 1.52 -26.32 6.10
N TYR A 109 2.26 -25.54 6.88
CA TYR A 109 3.60 -25.84 7.35
C TYR A 109 3.56 -26.57 8.70
N SER A 110 4.65 -27.21 9.09
CA SER A 110 4.78 -27.90 10.39
C SER A 110 4.72 -26.94 11.59
N HIS A 111 4.97 -25.66 11.35
CA HIS A 111 4.93 -24.60 12.36
C HIS A 111 4.07 -23.41 11.85
N PRO A 112 3.47 -22.65 12.75
CA PRO A 112 2.77 -21.42 12.36
C PRO A 112 3.78 -20.38 11.84
N VAL A 113 3.35 -19.58 10.88
CA VAL A 113 4.11 -18.43 10.38
C VAL A 113 3.70 -17.20 11.18
N GLU A 114 4.64 -16.62 11.90
CA GLU A 114 4.42 -15.41 12.69
C GLU A 114 5.03 -14.20 11.98
N MET A 115 4.35 -13.06 12.08
CA MET A 115 4.81 -11.80 11.51
C MET A 115 4.40 -10.63 12.43
N ASP A 116 5.38 -9.84 12.85
CA ASP A 116 5.13 -8.62 13.59
C ASP A 116 4.65 -7.52 12.64
N ALA A 117 3.77 -6.65 13.14
CA ALA A 117 3.33 -5.47 12.39
C ALA A 117 4.50 -4.48 12.28
N PRO A 118 4.89 -4.07 11.06
CA PRO A 118 5.82 -2.97 10.89
C PRO A 118 5.27 -1.67 11.51
N GLU A 119 6.14 -0.70 11.74
CA GLU A 119 5.75 0.60 12.25
C GLU A 119 4.71 1.27 11.34
N GLY A 120 3.67 1.84 11.92
CA GLY A 120 2.58 2.48 11.18
C GLY A 120 1.58 1.52 10.52
N ILE A 121 1.71 0.19 10.72
CA ILE A 121 0.81 -0.82 10.19
C ILE A 121 -0.03 -1.45 11.29
N THR A 122 -1.31 -1.66 10.97
CA THR A 122 -2.26 -2.40 11.79
C THR A 122 -2.82 -3.58 11.01
N PHE A 123 -2.75 -4.78 11.60
CA PHE A 123 -3.44 -5.95 11.09
C PHE A 123 -4.82 -6.08 11.70
N GLU A 124 -5.81 -6.44 10.89
CA GLU A 124 -7.13 -6.86 11.34
C GLU A 124 -7.46 -8.21 10.71
N VAL A 125 -8.04 -9.08 11.50
CA VAL A 125 -8.47 -10.43 11.05
C VAL A 125 -9.93 -10.61 11.47
N PRO A 126 -10.88 -10.09 10.68
CA PRO A 126 -12.31 -10.23 10.99
C PRO A 126 -12.78 -11.67 10.92
N ASN A 127 -12.17 -12.45 10.04
CA ASN A 127 -12.44 -13.88 9.87
C ASN A 127 -11.12 -14.65 9.72
N PRO A 128 -11.03 -15.93 10.07
CA PRO A 128 -9.81 -16.72 9.93
C PRO A 128 -9.24 -16.79 8.51
N ASN A 129 -10.06 -16.46 7.52
CA ASN A 129 -9.70 -16.48 6.10
C ASN A 129 -9.48 -15.10 5.48
N THR A 130 -9.56 -14.03 6.27
CA THR A 130 -9.44 -12.66 5.77
C THR A 130 -8.46 -11.88 6.62
N ILE A 131 -7.46 -11.27 5.98
CA ILE A 131 -6.47 -10.40 6.61
C ILE A 131 -6.62 -9.02 6.00
N ILE A 132 -6.82 -8.00 6.82
CA ILE A 132 -6.86 -6.61 6.39
C ILE A 132 -5.63 -5.92 6.96
N ILE A 133 -4.89 -5.24 6.10
CA ILE A 133 -3.68 -4.50 6.44
C ILE A 133 -3.99 -3.03 6.27
N LYS A 134 -3.88 -2.25 7.34
CA LYS A 134 -4.17 -0.81 7.35
C LYS A 134 -2.94 0.00 7.72
N GLY A 135 -2.81 1.16 7.14
CA GLY A 135 -1.73 2.09 7.45
C GLY A 135 -1.89 3.43 6.74
N VAL A 136 -1.12 4.39 7.19
CA VAL A 136 -1.12 5.75 6.64
C VAL A 136 -0.29 5.81 5.35
N ASP A 137 0.83 5.10 5.31
CA ASP A 137 1.70 5.05 4.14
C ASP A 137 1.29 3.93 3.17
N LYS A 138 0.88 4.32 1.96
CA LYS A 138 0.49 3.39 0.88
C LYS A 138 1.60 2.42 0.51
N GLU A 139 2.86 2.88 0.53
CA GLU A 139 4.03 2.09 0.18
C GLU A 139 4.25 0.97 1.20
N VAL A 140 4.23 1.32 2.49
CA VAL A 140 4.42 0.34 3.58
C VAL A 140 3.25 -0.65 3.64
N VAL A 141 2.01 -0.20 3.45
CA VAL A 141 0.82 -1.08 3.37
C VAL A 141 0.96 -2.06 2.21
N GLY A 142 1.34 -1.58 1.02
CA GLY A 142 1.53 -2.42 -0.16
C GLY A 142 2.64 -3.44 0.02
N GLN A 143 3.79 -3.02 0.55
CA GLN A 143 4.94 -3.88 0.81
C GLN A 143 4.61 -4.95 1.86
N THR A 144 3.94 -4.57 2.95
CA THR A 144 3.51 -5.52 3.98
C THR A 144 2.56 -6.56 3.42
N ALA A 145 1.59 -6.14 2.60
CA ALA A 145 0.65 -7.06 1.94
C ALA A 145 1.38 -8.03 1.00
N ALA A 146 2.35 -7.55 0.24
CA ALA A 146 3.17 -8.40 -0.63
C ALA A 146 3.97 -9.43 0.18
N VAL A 147 4.60 -9.02 1.28
CA VAL A 147 5.35 -9.93 2.17
C VAL A 147 4.43 -10.99 2.78
N VAL A 148 3.24 -10.62 3.25
CA VAL A 148 2.25 -11.61 3.76
C VAL A 148 1.86 -12.59 2.66
N ARG A 149 1.57 -12.12 1.45
CA ARG A 149 1.21 -12.96 0.32
C ARG A 149 2.33 -13.94 -0.07
N THR A 150 3.59 -13.51 -0.03
CA THR A 150 4.74 -14.38 -0.37
C THR A 150 4.98 -15.50 0.65
N LYS A 151 4.43 -15.43 1.87
CA LYS A 151 4.54 -16.53 2.86
C LYS A 151 3.91 -17.83 2.35
N ARG A 152 2.85 -17.74 1.56
CA ARG A 152 2.25 -18.87 0.84
C ARG A 152 1.50 -18.35 -0.39
N PRO A 153 2.16 -18.16 -1.52
CA PRO A 153 1.51 -17.66 -2.74
C PRO A 153 0.45 -18.65 -3.23
N PRO A 154 -0.60 -18.17 -3.90
CA PRO A 154 -1.68 -19.03 -4.38
C PRO A 154 -1.18 -19.98 -5.46
N GLU A 155 -1.52 -21.25 -5.34
CA GLU A 155 -1.18 -22.26 -6.33
C GLU A 155 -2.23 -22.30 -7.46
N VAL A 156 -1.78 -22.74 -8.63
CA VAL A 156 -2.58 -22.65 -9.87
C VAL A 156 -3.63 -23.77 -10.04
N TYR A 157 -3.55 -24.87 -9.28
CA TYR A 157 -4.46 -26.01 -9.47
C TYR A 157 -5.70 -25.90 -8.57
N ARG A 158 -5.51 -25.84 -7.27
CA ARG A 158 -6.61 -25.74 -6.28
C ARG A 158 -6.83 -24.33 -5.77
N GLY A 159 -5.91 -23.40 -6.04
CA GLY A 159 -5.95 -22.01 -5.58
C GLY A 159 -5.67 -21.86 -4.09
N LYS A 160 -5.02 -22.84 -3.46
CA LYS A 160 -4.61 -22.73 -2.05
C LYS A 160 -3.49 -21.73 -1.90
N GLY A 161 -3.55 -20.91 -0.86
CA GLY A 161 -2.56 -19.89 -0.57
C GLY A 161 -3.21 -18.57 -0.20
N ILE A 162 -2.40 -17.52 -0.11
CA ILE A 162 -2.80 -16.16 0.19
C ILE A 162 -2.83 -15.37 -1.12
N LYS A 163 -3.96 -14.74 -1.43
CA LYS A 163 -4.13 -13.86 -2.59
C LYS A 163 -4.69 -12.51 -2.17
N TYR A 164 -4.56 -11.48 -3.01
CA TYR A 164 -5.34 -10.25 -2.82
C TYR A 164 -6.83 -10.53 -3.07
N ALA A 165 -7.71 -9.80 -2.41
CA ALA A 165 -9.15 -9.99 -2.57
C ALA A 165 -9.61 -9.77 -4.02
N GLU A 166 -8.99 -8.80 -4.70
CA GLU A 166 -9.23 -8.48 -6.11
C GLU A 166 -8.47 -9.37 -7.10
N GLU A 167 -7.55 -10.24 -6.62
CA GLU A 167 -6.68 -11.04 -7.49
C GLU A 167 -7.44 -12.24 -8.07
N HIS A 168 -7.50 -12.33 -9.38
CA HIS A 168 -8.02 -13.49 -10.08
C HIS A 168 -6.90 -14.48 -10.43
N ILE A 169 -6.93 -15.68 -9.84
CA ILE A 169 -5.96 -16.74 -10.12
C ILE A 169 -6.44 -17.58 -11.29
N ARG A 170 -5.73 -17.54 -12.40
CA ARG A 170 -6.00 -18.42 -13.55
C ARG A 170 -5.64 -19.84 -13.16
N ARG A 171 -6.67 -20.67 -12.92
CA ARG A 171 -6.49 -22.10 -12.60
C ARG A 171 -6.13 -22.91 -13.82
N LYS A 172 -5.32 -23.94 -13.62
CA LYS A 172 -4.99 -24.96 -14.59
C LYS A 172 -5.66 -26.27 -14.21
N GLU A 173 -6.03 -27.07 -15.19
CA GLU A 173 -6.47 -28.44 -14.97
C GLU A 173 -5.26 -29.30 -14.60
N GLY A 174 -5.43 -30.17 -13.58
CA GLY A 174 -4.44 -31.19 -13.27
C GLY A 174 -4.35 -32.24 -14.37
N LYS A 175 -3.34 -33.10 -14.33
CA LYS A 175 -3.26 -34.23 -15.23
C LYS A 175 -4.50 -35.10 -15.03
N ALA A 176 -5.37 -35.16 -16.05
CA ALA A 176 -6.41 -36.17 -16.10
C ALA A 176 -5.73 -37.53 -16.26
N GLY A 177 -5.89 -38.41 -15.27
CA GLY A 177 -5.42 -39.78 -15.40
C GLY A 177 -6.10 -40.39 -16.63
N LYS A 178 -5.32 -40.81 -17.62
CA LYS A 178 -5.85 -41.68 -18.66
C LYS A 178 -6.42 -42.93 -17.95
N LYS A 179 -7.75 -43.12 -18.02
CA LYS A 179 -8.35 -44.42 -17.81
C LYS A 179 -7.93 -45.34 -18.94
#